data_0512380de7f2a063ebe4b6c594257a16
#
_entry.id   0512380de7f2a063ebe4b6c594257a16
#
_cell.length_a   1.000
_cell.length_b   1.000
_cell.length_c   1.000
_cell.angle_alpha   90.00
_cell.angle_beta   90.00
_cell.angle_gamma   90.00
#
_symmetry.space_group_name_H-M   'P 1'
#
loop_
_entity.id
_entity.type
_entity.pdbx_description
1 polymer ?
#
loop_
_entity_poly.entity_id
_entity_poly.type
_entity_poly.pdbx_seq_one_letter_code
_entity_poly.pdbx_strand_id
1 'polypeptide(L)'
;MKKLDLDAIPLESGCNYPPPFDAPCLGSTWRRLGRAAGLTAFGVNLSRIPPGVWSSQRHWHSHEDEFVVVLEGELTLVTNHGQEKLGAGECAAFKAGDPDGHHLINRSDREAVVLEIGNSDREHDRCVYSDIDMVAEPGVEPYLHRDGSPYPLNKT
;
A
#
# COMPACT_ATOMS: atom_id res chain seq x y z
N MET A 1 -8.61 -7.88 -26.17
CA MET A 1 -8.76 -8.11 -24.72
C MET A 1 -8.43 -9.55 -24.41
N LYS A 2 -7.73 -9.83 -23.32
CA LYS A 2 -7.19 -11.15 -23.02
C LYS A 2 -7.29 -11.38 -21.49
N LYS A 3 -7.65 -12.60 -21.10
CA LYS A 3 -7.57 -13.04 -19.71
C LYS A 3 -6.11 -12.97 -19.25
N LEU A 4 -5.86 -12.42 -18.06
CA LEU A 4 -4.53 -12.43 -17.47
C LEU A 4 -4.21 -13.83 -16.93
N ASP A 5 -3.00 -14.27 -17.18
CA ASP A 5 -2.42 -15.45 -16.53
C ASP A 5 -1.63 -14.95 -15.31
N LEU A 6 -2.18 -15.18 -14.13
CA LEU A 6 -1.56 -14.70 -12.89
C LEU A 6 -0.19 -15.32 -12.63
N ASP A 7 0.03 -16.55 -13.04
CA ASP A 7 1.30 -17.23 -12.80
C ASP A 7 2.42 -16.69 -13.70
N ALA A 8 2.05 -16.09 -14.84
CA ALA A 8 2.99 -15.42 -15.73
C ALA A 8 3.35 -13.99 -15.28
N ILE A 9 2.63 -13.42 -14.32
CA ILE A 9 2.93 -12.08 -13.78
C ILE A 9 3.96 -12.21 -12.65
N PRO A 10 5.09 -11.49 -12.72
CA PRO A 10 6.12 -11.54 -11.68
C PRO A 10 5.55 -11.34 -10.28
N LEU A 11 5.96 -12.19 -9.35
CA LEU A 11 5.73 -11.99 -7.93
C LEU A 11 6.83 -11.08 -7.41
N GLU A 12 6.44 -9.93 -6.89
CA GLU A 12 7.33 -8.96 -6.27
C GLU A 12 7.26 -9.09 -4.75
N SER A 13 8.32 -8.70 -4.06
CA SER A 13 8.41 -8.68 -2.59
C SER A 13 9.38 -7.59 -2.15
N GLY A 14 9.39 -7.29 -0.87
CA GLY A 14 10.30 -6.31 -0.29
C GLY A 14 9.55 -5.12 0.30
N CYS A 15 10.31 -4.08 0.65
CA CYS A 15 9.77 -2.84 1.19
C CYS A 15 10.75 -1.70 0.85
N ASN A 16 10.21 -0.57 0.39
CA ASN A 16 11.03 0.59 0.02
C ASN A 16 11.22 1.58 1.18
N TYR A 17 10.56 1.38 2.31
CA TYR A 17 10.73 2.27 3.46
C TYR A 17 12.15 2.20 4.02
N PRO A 18 12.71 3.34 4.47
CA PRO A 18 13.99 3.32 5.17
C PRO A 18 13.84 2.61 6.53
N PRO A 19 14.88 1.89 7.00
CA PRO A 19 14.89 1.32 8.34
C PRO A 19 14.69 2.40 9.42
N PRO A 20 13.94 2.12 10.49
CA PRO A 20 13.34 0.84 10.87
C PRO A 20 11.91 0.65 10.34
N PHE A 21 11.41 1.53 9.48
CA PHE A 21 10.02 1.58 9.05
C PHE A 21 9.66 0.47 8.04
N ASP A 22 10.64 -0.17 7.44
CA ASP A 22 10.49 -1.32 6.56
C ASP A 22 10.07 -2.59 7.30
N ALA A 23 10.54 -2.78 8.53
CA ALA A 23 10.41 -4.03 9.27
C ALA A 23 8.97 -4.58 9.38
N PRO A 24 7.92 -3.79 9.68
CA PRO A 24 6.56 -4.29 9.76
C PRO A 24 5.97 -4.74 8.42
N CYS A 25 6.53 -4.25 7.29
CA CYS A 25 6.03 -4.49 5.94
C CYS A 25 6.78 -5.61 5.22
N LEU A 26 7.89 -6.10 5.81
CA LEU A 26 8.64 -7.22 5.23
C LEU A 26 7.83 -8.51 5.30
N GLY A 27 7.83 -9.25 4.20
CA GLY A 27 7.13 -10.54 4.07
C GLY A 27 5.88 -10.48 3.20
N SER A 28 5.32 -9.31 2.92
CA SER A 28 4.27 -9.18 1.92
C SER A 28 4.81 -9.42 0.51
N THR A 29 3.93 -9.94 -0.36
CA THR A 29 4.24 -10.13 -1.78
C THR A 29 3.08 -9.61 -2.61
N TRP A 30 3.36 -9.18 -3.85
CA TRP A 30 2.32 -8.66 -4.73
C TRP A 30 2.58 -8.95 -6.20
N ARG A 31 1.51 -8.88 -7.00
CA ARG A 31 1.53 -8.90 -8.45
C ARG A 31 0.89 -7.63 -8.99
N ARG A 32 1.58 -6.90 -9.87
CA ARG A 32 1.07 -5.66 -10.50
C ARG A 32 0.18 -5.99 -11.69
N LEU A 33 -1.08 -6.32 -11.43
CA LEU A 33 -2.03 -6.74 -12.46
C LEU A 33 -2.31 -5.63 -13.48
N GLY A 34 -2.50 -4.41 -13.01
CA GLY A 34 -2.73 -3.25 -13.87
C GLY A 34 -1.57 -3.02 -14.83
N ARG A 35 -0.34 -3.08 -14.34
CA ARG A 35 0.87 -2.97 -15.17
C ARG A 35 0.97 -4.08 -16.21
N ALA A 36 0.71 -5.33 -15.81
CA ALA A 36 0.73 -6.48 -16.70
C ALA A 36 -0.36 -6.41 -17.79
N ALA A 37 -1.48 -5.75 -17.48
CA ALA A 37 -2.57 -5.48 -18.43
C ALA A 37 -2.34 -4.25 -19.32
N GLY A 38 -1.31 -3.44 -19.04
CA GLY A 38 -1.05 -2.18 -19.75
C GLY A 38 -2.03 -1.06 -19.39
N LEU A 39 -2.65 -1.11 -18.19
CA LEU A 39 -3.51 -0.04 -17.69
C LEU A 39 -2.68 1.18 -17.31
N THR A 40 -3.18 2.38 -17.63
CA THR A 40 -2.49 3.65 -17.37
C THR A 40 -3.30 4.61 -16.50
N ALA A 41 -4.63 4.45 -16.45
CA ALA A 41 -5.51 5.34 -15.71
C ALA A 41 -5.56 5.01 -14.20
N PHE A 42 -5.31 3.76 -13.84
CA PHE A 42 -5.29 3.30 -12.45
C PHE A 42 -4.41 2.07 -12.29
N GLY A 43 -3.89 1.87 -11.09
CA GLY A 43 -3.18 0.68 -10.66
C GLY A 43 -4.13 -0.40 -10.17
N VAL A 44 -3.74 -1.66 -10.33
CA VAL A 44 -4.37 -2.82 -9.70
C VAL A 44 -3.28 -3.76 -9.23
N ASN A 45 -3.22 -4.01 -7.94
CA ASN A 45 -2.29 -4.95 -7.34
C ASN A 45 -3.05 -6.08 -6.63
N LEU A 46 -2.52 -7.28 -6.73
CA LEU A 46 -2.98 -8.41 -5.94
C LEU A 46 -1.89 -8.71 -4.91
N SER A 47 -2.17 -8.42 -3.65
CA SER A 47 -1.22 -8.52 -2.55
C SER A 47 -1.55 -9.68 -1.63
N ARG A 48 -0.50 -10.30 -1.08
CA ARG A 48 -0.57 -11.34 -0.06
C ARG A 48 0.14 -10.84 1.18
N ILE A 49 -0.57 -10.86 2.29
CA ILE A 49 -0.11 -10.32 3.57
C ILE A 49 -0.11 -11.45 4.60
N PRO A 50 1.07 -11.99 4.94
CA PRO A 50 1.22 -13.03 5.95
C PRO A 50 0.82 -12.55 7.36
N PRO A 51 0.60 -13.47 8.31
CA PRO A 51 0.36 -13.13 9.71
C PRO A 51 1.44 -12.20 10.29
N GLY A 52 1.00 -11.16 11.00
CA GLY A 52 1.87 -10.15 11.63
C GLY A 52 2.39 -9.05 10.70
N VAL A 53 2.19 -9.17 9.40
CA VAL A 53 2.71 -8.22 8.39
C VAL A 53 1.71 -7.09 8.14
N TRP A 54 2.22 -5.90 7.84
CA TRP A 54 1.47 -4.71 7.48
C TRP A 54 1.49 -4.50 5.97
N SER A 55 0.41 -3.94 5.40
CA SER A 55 0.39 -3.53 3.98
C SER A 55 1.37 -2.40 3.70
N SER A 56 1.45 -1.45 4.62
CA SER A 56 2.25 -0.24 4.52
C SER A 56 2.42 0.41 5.89
N GLN A 57 3.24 1.45 6.00
CA GLN A 57 3.13 2.43 7.07
C GLN A 57 1.82 3.20 6.92
N ARG A 58 1.17 3.60 8.02
CA ARG A 58 -0.11 4.30 7.98
C ARG A 58 0.06 5.67 7.31
N HIS A 59 -0.69 5.90 6.23
CA HIS A 59 -0.52 7.06 5.34
C HIS A 59 -1.83 7.50 4.71
N TRP A 60 -1.81 8.67 4.10
CA TRP A 60 -2.86 9.19 3.23
C TRP A 60 -2.26 9.91 2.02
N HIS A 61 -3.01 10.00 0.94
CA HIS A 61 -2.63 10.58 -0.33
C HIS A 61 -3.34 11.89 -0.60
N SER A 62 -2.63 12.87 -1.14
CA SER A 62 -3.21 14.17 -1.48
C SER A 62 -4.05 14.14 -2.78
N HIS A 63 -3.68 13.31 -3.75
CA HIS A 63 -4.29 13.25 -5.09
C HIS A 63 -4.62 11.83 -5.58
N GLU A 64 -4.29 10.80 -4.85
CA GLU A 64 -4.61 9.43 -5.21
C GLU A 64 -5.76 8.89 -4.35
N ASP A 65 -6.85 8.46 -5.02
CA ASP A 65 -7.89 7.65 -4.40
C ASP A 65 -7.42 6.21 -4.32
N GLU A 66 -7.75 5.53 -3.23
CA GLU A 66 -7.45 4.12 -3.06
C GLU A 66 -8.70 3.33 -2.68
N PHE A 67 -8.77 2.09 -3.16
CA PHE A 67 -9.83 1.15 -2.86
C PHE A 67 -9.25 -0.25 -2.65
N VAL A 68 -9.68 -0.93 -1.61
CA VAL A 68 -9.21 -2.27 -1.29
C VAL A 68 -10.37 -3.24 -1.11
N VAL A 69 -10.19 -4.48 -1.55
CA VAL A 69 -11.14 -5.58 -1.33
C VAL A 69 -10.36 -6.77 -0.78
N VAL A 70 -10.74 -7.27 0.38
CA VAL A 70 -10.20 -8.52 0.92
C VAL A 70 -10.84 -9.67 0.15
N LEU A 71 -10.02 -10.47 -0.53
CA LEU A 71 -10.46 -11.63 -1.29
C LEU A 71 -10.44 -12.90 -0.45
N GLU A 72 -9.44 -13.05 0.41
CA GLU A 72 -9.26 -14.21 1.29
C GLU A 72 -8.68 -13.75 2.63
N GLY A 73 -9.04 -14.47 3.70
CA GLY A 73 -8.54 -14.20 5.04
C GLY A 73 -9.23 -13.02 5.73
N GLU A 74 -8.54 -12.39 6.66
CA GLU A 74 -9.00 -11.26 7.45
C GLU A 74 -7.84 -10.28 7.66
N LEU A 75 -8.09 -8.99 7.50
CA LEU A 75 -7.16 -7.91 7.81
C LEU A 75 -7.78 -6.95 8.83
N THR A 76 -6.96 -6.27 9.60
CA THR A 76 -7.38 -5.16 10.46
C THR A 76 -7.06 -3.86 9.73
N LEU A 77 -8.09 -3.11 9.37
CA LEU A 77 -7.97 -1.72 8.93
C LEU A 77 -7.71 -0.83 10.16
N VAL A 78 -6.72 0.02 10.07
CA VAL A 78 -6.36 1.01 11.09
C VAL A 78 -6.47 2.41 10.48
N THR A 79 -7.26 3.28 11.10
CA THR A 79 -7.47 4.67 10.70
C THR A 79 -7.35 5.61 11.90
N ASN A 80 -7.56 6.92 11.71
CA ASN A 80 -7.64 7.89 12.82
C ASN A 80 -8.85 7.63 13.74
N HIS A 81 -9.87 6.93 13.24
CA HIS A 81 -11.12 6.64 13.97
C HIS A 81 -11.08 5.32 14.74
N GLY A 82 -10.00 4.55 14.61
CA GLY A 82 -9.83 3.29 15.32
C GLY A 82 -9.44 2.13 14.39
N GLN A 83 -9.91 0.96 14.77
CA GLN A 83 -9.55 -0.29 14.11
C GLN A 83 -10.81 -1.10 13.81
N GLU A 84 -10.92 -1.60 12.59
CA GLU A 84 -12.00 -2.46 12.12
C GLU A 84 -11.45 -3.70 11.45
N LYS A 85 -12.17 -4.81 11.57
CA LYS A 85 -11.83 -6.03 10.83
C LYS A 85 -12.47 -5.98 9.46
N LEU A 86 -11.71 -6.37 8.46
CA LEU A 86 -12.17 -6.61 7.09
C LEU A 86 -11.96 -8.08 6.76
N GLY A 87 -13.04 -8.81 6.62
CA GLY A 87 -13.04 -10.20 6.17
C GLY A 87 -13.19 -10.32 4.65
N ALA A 88 -13.12 -11.56 4.16
CA ALA A 88 -13.28 -11.83 2.73
C ALA A 88 -14.63 -11.31 2.19
N GLY A 89 -14.58 -10.55 1.10
CA GLY A 89 -15.72 -9.87 0.48
C GLY A 89 -15.97 -8.45 1.00
N GLU A 90 -15.32 -8.03 2.08
CA GLU A 90 -15.42 -6.66 2.61
C GLU A 90 -14.38 -5.74 1.95
N CYS A 91 -14.67 -4.44 1.95
CA CYS A 91 -13.88 -3.46 1.25
C CYS A 91 -13.78 -2.14 2.04
N ALA A 92 -12.77 -1.35 1.70
CA ALA A 92 -12.60 0.02 2.20
C ALA A 92 -12.15 0.94 1.06
N ALA A 93 -12.46 2.24 1.20
CA ALA A 93 -12.07 3.26 0.24
C ALA A 93 -11.46 4.45 0.97
N PHE A 94 -10.42 5.03 0.38
CA PHE A 94 -9.67 6.15 0.92
C PHE A 94 -9.63 7.24 -0.13
N LYS A 95 -10.23 8.39 0.21
CA LYS A 95 -10.39 9.49 -0.72
C LYS A 95 -9.14 10.37 -0.72
N ALA A 96 -8.70 10.76 -1.90
CA ALA A 96 -7.65 11.76 -2.09
C ALA A 96 -7.94 13.04 -1.28
N GLY A 97 -6.92 13.54 -0.59
CA GLY A 97 -6.98 14.75 0.22
C GLY A 97 -7.64 14.58 1.60
N ASP A 98 -8.13 13.39 1.94
CA ASP A 98 -8.60 13.12 3.29
C ASP A 98 -7.40 12.73 4.19
N PRO A 99 -7.10 13.50 5.26
CA PRO A 99 -5.96 13.22 6.12
C PRO A 99 -6.17 12.05 7.09
N ASP A 100 -7.23 11.26 6.92
CA ASP A 100 -7.44 10.02 7.69
C ASP A 100 -6.49 8.93 7.19
N GLY A 101 -5.30 8.90 7.78
CA GLY A 101 -4.27 7.92 7.43
C GLY A 101 -4.72 6.49 7.71
N HIS A 102 -4.42 5.60 6.78
CA HIS A 102 -4.85 4.22 6.81
C HIS A 102 -3.72 3.23 6.51
N HIS A 103 -3.87 2.02 6.98
CA HIS A 103 -3.15 0.83 6.55
C HIS A 103 -3.90 -0.44 6.98
N LEU A 104 -3.46 -1.58 6.43
CA LEU A 104 -3.98 -2.89 6.78
C LEU A 104 -2.92 -3.69 7.53
N ILE A 105 -3.32 -4.40 8.59
CA ILE A 105 -2.47 -5.30 9.36
C ILE A 105 -3.09 -6.68 9.36
N ASN A 106 -2.32 -7.71 9.03
CA ASN A 106 -2.77 -9.08 9.23
C ASN A 106 -2.52 -9.51 10.69
N ARG A 107 -3.56 -9.48 11.50
CA ARG A 107 -3.53 -9.95 12.91
C ARG A 107 -4.11 -11.35 13.08
N SER A 108 -4.48 -12.00 11.98
CA SER A 108 -4.98 -13.36 11.96
C SER A 108 -3.82 -14.38 11.97
N ASP A 109 -4.15 -15.65 12.00
CA ASP A 109 -3.20 -16.76 11.97
C ASP A 109 -2.93 -17.34 10.58
N ARG A 110 -3.51 -16.73 9.54
CA ARG A 110 -3.36 -17.15 8.14
C ARG A 110 -3.10 -15.97 7.22
N GLU A 111 -2.54 -16.26 6.05
CA GLU A 111 -2.34 -15.27 5.00
C GLU A 111 -3.67 -14.66 4.55
N ALA A 112 -3.67 -13.36 4.32
CA ALA A 112 -4.77 -12.64 3.68
C ALA A 112 -4.39 -12.25 2.25
N VAL A 113 -5.38 -12.24 1.36
CA VAL A 113 -5.26 -11.81 -0.03
C VAL A 113 -6.13 -10.59 -0.23
N VAL A 114 -5.56 -9.50 -0.73
CA VAL A 114 -6.24 -8.23 -0.94
C VAL A 114 -6.01 -7.73 -2.36
N LEU A 115 -7.06 -7.21 -2.99
CA LEU A 115 -6.98 -6.45 -4.23
C LEU A 115 -6.93 -4.98 -3.88
N GLU A 116 -5.90 -4.29 -4.36
CA GLU A 116 -5.67 -2.86 -4.17
C GLU A 116 -5.82 -2.15 -5.50
N ILE A 117 -6.64 -1.12 -5.54
CA ILE A 117 -6.95 -0.35 -6.75
C ILE A 117 -6.81 1.13 -6.40
N GLY A 118 -6.11 1.89 -7.24
CA GLY A 118 -5.98 3.34 -7.07
C GLY A 118 -5.58 4.01 -8.37
N ASN A 119 -5.91 5.30 -8.53
CA ASN A 119 -5.32 6.08 -9.61
C ASN A 119 -3.83 6.31 -9.34
N SER A 120 -3.11 6.80 -10.32
CA SER A 120 -1.69 7.13 -10.18
C SER A 120 -1.47 8.55 -10.68
N ASP A 121 -1.26 9.47 -9.76
CA ASP A 121 -0.92 10.88 -10.04
C ASP A 121 0.46 11.22 -9.50
N ARG A 122 1.48 10.62 -10.09
CA ARG A 122 2.87 10.76 -9.65
C ARG A 122 3.43 12.18 -9.77
N GLU A 123 2.76 13.05 -10.51
CA GLU A 123 3.20 14.43 -10.72
C GLU A 123 2.69 15.37 -9.62
N HIS A 124 1.59 15.03 -8.96
CA HIS A 124 0.95 15.90 -7.97
C HIS A 124 0.75 15.24 -6.62
N ASP A 125 0.73 13.89 -6.56
CA ASP A 125 0.43 13.20 -5.31
C ASP A 125 1.57 13.32 -4.30
N ARG A 126 1.19 13.73 -3.11
CA ARG A 126 2.01 13.72 -1.90
C ARG A 126 1.45 12.71 -0.93
N CYS A 127 2.26 11.74 -0.55
CA CYS A 127 1.90 10.76 0.47
C CYS A 127 2.46 11.20 1.83
N VAL A 128 1.59 11.30 2.83
CA VAL A 128 1.94 11.72 4.19
C VAL A 128 1.76 10.56 5.15
N TYR A 129 2.81 10.22 5.88
CA TYR A 129 2.79 9.15 6.86
C TYR A 129 2.36 9.67 8.23
N SER A 130 1.26 9.11 8.77
CA SER A 130 0.57 9.68 9.92
C SER A 130 1.34 9.52 11.24
N ASP A 131 2.02 8.40 11.42
CA ASP A 131 2.63 8.00 12.70
C ASP A 131 4.15 8.22 12.76
N ILE A 132 4.76 8.59 11.66
CA ILE A 132 6.21 8.77 11.54
C ILE A 132 6.52 10.09 10.84
N ASP A 133 7.73 10.59 11.05
CA ASP A 133 8.23 11.81 10.41
C ASP A 133 8.69 11.55 8.98
N MET A 134 7.73 11.19 8.11
CA MET A 134 8.04 10.83 6.73
C MET A 134 6.98 11.37 5.77
N VAL A 135 7.43 11.78 4.59
CA VAL A 135 6.61 12.15 3.45
C VAL A 135 7.25 11.63 2.17
N ALA A 136 6.42 11.31 1.17
CA ALA A 136 6.86 11.12 -0.21
C ALA A 136 6.34 12.29 -1.04
N GLU A 137 7.24 13.05 -1.64
CA GLU A 137 6.91 14.19 -2.48
C GLU A 137 6.88 13.80 -3.96
N PRO A 138 6.05 14.43 -4.79
CA PRO A 138 5.98 14.15 -6.22
C PRO A 138 7.34 14.24 -6.90
N GLY A 139 7.73 13.18 -7.59
CA GLY A 139 8.98 13.15 -8.36
C GLY A 139 10.27 13.22 -7.55
N VAL A 140 10.22 13.11 -6.24
CA VAL A 140 11.38 13.16 -5.34
C VAL A 140 11.67 11.78 -4.75
N GLU A 141 12.91 11.35 -4.89
CA GLU A 141 13.46 10.19 -4.19
C GLU A 141 14.74 10.61 -3.45
N PRO A 142 15.01 10.13 -2.28
CA PRO A 142 14.26 9.19 -1.42
C PRO A 142 13.08 9.84 -0.70
N TYR A 143 12.47 9.11 0.27
CA TYR A 143 11.54 9.72 1.23
C TYR A 143 12.19 10.88 1.99
N LEU A 144 11.37 11.85 2.37
CA LEU A 144 11.82 13.02 3.11
C LEU A 144 11.25 13.03 4.53
N HIS A 145 11.97 13.66 5.45
CA HIS A 145 11.42 14.16 6.69
C HIS A 145 10.43 15.29 6.42
N ARG A 146 9.55 15.60 7.35
CA ARG A 146 8.59 16.72 7.20
C ARG A 146 9.25 18.08 7.07
N ASP A 147 10.50 18.21 7.51
CA ASP A 147 11.32 19.43 7.34
C ASP A 147 12.00 19.50 5.95
N GLY A 148 11.81 18.49 5.10
CA GLY A 148 12.36 18.41 3.75
C GLY A 148 13.76 17.77 3.66
N SER A 149 14.37 17.39 4.78
CA SER A 149 15.64 16.66 4.75
C SER A 149 15.44 15.21 4.28
N PRO A 150 16.36 14.64 3.48
CA PRO A 150 16.17 13.32 2.91
C PRO A 150 16.50 12.20 3.89
N TYR A 151 15.71 11.11 3.83
CA TYR A 151 16.14 9.83 4.40
C TYR A 151 17.30 9.23 3.60
N PRO A 152 18.17 8.42 4.23
CA PRO A 152 19.17 7.69 3.51
C PRO A 152 18.55 6.79 2.44
N LEU A 153 19.14 6.76 1.25
CA LEU A 153 18.77 5.78 0.22
C LEU A 153 19.01 4.38 0.75
N ASN A 154 18.01 3.50 0.67
CA ASN A 154 18.23 2.09 0.90
C ASN A 154 19.22 1.59 -0.14
N LYS A 155 20.40 1.18 0.28
CA LYS A 155 21.33 0.46 -0.60
C LYS A 155 20.72 -0.94 -0.81
N THR A 156 20.06 -1.12 -1.94
CA THR A 156 19.71 -2.45 -2.47
C THR A 156 20.95 -3.29 -2.75
#